data_9822042564cbbad4b0cbe6789d7af860
#
_entry.id   9822042564cbbad4b0cbe6789d7af860
#
_cell.length_a   1.000
_cell.length_b   1.000
_cell.length_c   1.000
_cell.angle_alpha   90.00
_cell.angle_beta   90.00
_cell.angle_gamma   90.00
#
_symmetry.space_group_name_H-M   'P 1'
#
loop_
_entity.id
_entity.type
_entity.pdbx_description
1 polymer ?
#
loop_
_entity_poly.entity_id
_entity_poly.type
_entity_poly.pdbx_seq_one_letter_code
_entity_poly.pdbx_strand_id
1 'polypeptide(L)'
;MVEHEMIIRVLLRAAFIERSTGGLVLGPPKSKAGRRVVGIPKAIVPALREHLSTYVQDAPDALMFPGVKGGPLRRSGFNTRTRWVDVVKEMGTPGLHFHDLRHTGNMLAAESGAGLKDLMARMGHDNVRAAMIYQHAVRGADKTITDAINKQLEERDGDESDGTAGVLVPAG
;
A
#
# COMPACT_ATOMS: atom_id res chain seq x y z
N MET A 1 27.98 7.27 -4.04
CA MET A 1 26.90 8.25 -4.35
C MET A 1 25.60 7.50 -4.22
N VAL A 2 24.91 7.63 -3.08
CA VAL A 2 23.64 6.93 -2.83
C VAL A 2 22.59 7.68 -3.66
N GLU A 3 22.11 7.08 -4.76
CA GLU A 3 20.95 7.58 -5.47
C GLU A 3 19.78 7.60 -4.50
N HIS A 4 19.35 8.78 -4.10
CA HIS A 4 18.11 8.94 -3.35
C HIS A 4 16.96 8.59 -4.27
N GLU A 5 16.52 7.36 -4.16
CA GLU A 5 15.41 6.80 -4.92
C GLU A 5 14.13 7.58 -4.61
N MET A 6 13.65 8.37 -5.57
CA MET A 6 12.46 9.19 -5.41
C MET A 6 11.22 8.31 -5.27
N ILE A 7 10.65 8.23 -4.07
CA ILE A 7 9.40 7.50 -3.80
C ILE A 7 8.21 8.41 -4.10
N ILE A 8 7.41 8.07 -5.09
CA ILE A 8 6.14 8.74 -5.35
C ILE A 8 5.12 8.30 -4.32
N ARG A 9 4.39 9.26 -3.76
CA ARG A 9 3.43 9.03 -2.67
C ARG A 9 2.09 9.70 -2.95
N VAL A 10 1.01 9.09 -2.48
CA VAL A 10 -0.33 9.68 -2.45
C VAL A 10 -0.69 10.07 -1.04
N LEU A 11 -1.11 11.32 -0.86
CA LEU A 11 -1.64 11.82 0.40
C LEU A 11 -3.17 11.69 0.41
N LEU A 12 -3.68 10.83 1.29
CA LEU A 12 -5.11 10.67 1.54
C LEU A 12 -5.51 11.56 2.72
N ARG A 13 -6.30 12.61 2.48
CA ARG A 13 -6.67 13.59 3.50
C ARG A 13 -8.17 13.88 3.60
N ALA A 14 -8.93 13.50 2.59
CA ALA A 14 -10.36 13.76 2.51
C ALA A 14 -11.07 12.59 1.83
N ALA A 15 -12.37 12.52 1.98
CA ALA A 15 -13.25 11.55 1.33
C ALA A 15 -14.54 12.21 0.86
N PHE A 16 -15.12 11.69 -0.23
CA PHE A 16 -16.48 12.03 -0.59
C PHE A 16 -17.47 11.26 0.28
N ILE A 17 -18.35 11.99 0.93
CA ILE A 17 -19.38 11.44 1.81
C ILE A 17 -20.74 11.63 1.10
N GLU A 18 -21.45 10.55 0.86
CA GLU A 18 -22.80 10.59 0.29
C GLU A 18 -23.81 10.93 1.40
N ARG A 19 -24.58 11.99 1.16
CA ARG A 19 -25.69 12.38 2.04
C ARG A 19 -26.92 11.54 1.74
N SER A 20 -27.83 11.45 2.70
CA SER A 20 -29.13 10.78 2.54
C SER A 20 -29.95 11.33 1.37
N THR A 21 -29.71 12.58 0.97
CA THR A 21 -30.32 13.25 -0.19
C THR A 21 -29.61 12.92 -1.51
N GLY A 22 -28.62 12.03 -1.52
CA GLY A 22 -27.86 11.63 -2.72
C GLY A 22 -26.76 12.61 -3.16
N GLY A 23 -26.55 13.73 -2.45
CA GLY A 23 -25.45 14.66 -2.69
C GLY A 23 -24.12 14.14 -2.16
N LEU A 24 -23.02 14.40 -2.90
CA LEU A 24 -21.65 14.13 -2.43
C LEU A 24 -21.04 15.39 -1.82
N VAL A 25 -20.45 15.27 -0.64
CA VAL A 25 -19.74 16.35 0.03
C VAL A 25 -18.34 15.88 0.36
N LEU A 26 -17.36 16.72 0.05
CA LEU A 26 -15.98 16.49 0.47
C LEU A 26 -15.86 16.77 1.97
N GLY A 27 -15.38 15.78 2.71
CA GLY A 27 -15.20 15.87 4.15
C GLY A 27 -13.97 15.12 4.63
N PRO A 28 -13.67 15.18 5.94
CA PRO A 28 -12.59 14.40 6.51
C PRO A 28 -12.87 12.89 6.35
N PRO A 29 -11.84 12.04 6.30
CA PRO A 29 -12.03 10.61 6.36
C PRO A 29 -12.77 10.21 7.65
N LYS A 30 -13.51 9.10 7.60
CA LYS A 30 -14.31 8.60 8.72
C LYS A 30 -13.52 8.39 10.01
N SER A 31 -12.21 8.12 9.90
CA SER A 31 -11.34 7.87 11.04
C SER A 31 -10.02 8.64 10.91
N LYS A 32 -9.28 8.78 12.02
CA LYS A 32 -7.94 9.40 12.02
C LYS A 32 -6.96 8.66 11.13
N ALA A 33 -6.98 7.33 11.13
CA ALA A 33 -6.13 6.49 10.27
C ALA A 33 -6.47 6.62 8.77
N GLY A 34 -7.64 7.16 8.44
CA GLY A 34 -8.00 7.53 7.07
C GLY A 34 -7.08 8.58 6.46
N ARG A 35 -6.49 9.48 7.29
CA ARG A 35 -5.46 10.44 6.86
C ARG A 35 -4.11 9.74 6.85
N ARG A 36 -3.55 9.52 5.68
CA ARG A 36 -2.29 8.79 5.55
C ARG A 36 -1.58 9.08 4.24
N VAL A 37 -0.31 8.73 4.20
CA VAL A 37 0.50 8.75 2.99
C VAL A 37 0.78 7.32 2.58
N VAL A 38 0.58 7.01 1.30
CA VAL A 38 0.81 5.67 0.73
C VAL A 38 1.84 5.77 -0.38
N GLY A 39 2.92 5.00 -0.28
CA GLY A 39 3.91 4.86 -1.35
C GLY A 39 3.33 4.10 -2.54
N ILE A 40 3.63 4.57 -3.75
CA ILE A 40 3.23 3.91 -5.00
C ILE A 40 4.39 3.05 -5.49
N PRO A 41 4.14 1.76 -5.81
CA PRO A 41 5.15 0.91 -6.43
C PRO A 41 5.64 1.50 -7.75
N LYS A 42 6.94 1.46 -8.01
CA LYS A 42 7.57 2.03 -9.21
C LYS A 42 6.95 1.52 -10.50
N ALA A 43 6.59 0.24 -10.54
CA ALA A 43 5.99 -0.38 -11.73
C ALA A 43 4.66 0.27 -12.16
N ILE A 44 3.94 0.93 -11.24
CA ILE A 44 2.64 1.58 -11.53
C ILE A 44 2.83 3.04 -11.96
N VAL A 45 3.97 3.65 -11.64
CA VAL A 45 4.20 5.08 -11.87
C VAL A 45 4.08 5.50 -13.34
N PRO A 46 4.61 4.77 -14.34
CA PRO A 46 4.43 5.11 -15.74
C PRO A 46 2.97 5.18 -16.16
N ALA A 47 2.17 4.15 -15.84
CA ALA A 47 0.74 4.11 -16.15
C ALA A 47 -0.04 5.24 -15.44
N LEU A 48 0.34 5.57 -14.20
CA LEU A 48 -0.27 6.68 -13.48
C LEU A 48 0.05 8.03 -14.12
N ARG A 49 1.27 8.26 -14.58
CA ARG A 49 1.66 9.47 -15.29
C ARG A 49 0.92 9.64 -16.62
N GLU A 50 0.81 8.57 -17.39
CA GLU A 50 0.03 8.54 -18.61
C GLU A 50 -1.44 8.87 -18.35
N HIS A 51 -2.03 8.27 -17.30
CA HIS A 51 -3.39 8.57 -16.88
C HIS A 51 -3.58 10.04 -16.53
N LEU A 52 -2.66 10.61 -15.74
CA LEU A 52 -2.72 12.02 -15.33
C LEU A 52 -2.63 12.96 -16.54
N SER A 53 -1.74 12.70 -17.49
CA SER A 53 -1.56 13.55 -18.67
C SER A 53 -2.72 13.44 -19.67
N THR A 54 -3.39 12.29 -19.73
CA THR A 54 -4.41 12.02 -20.74
C THR A 54 -5.83 12.34 -20.27
N TYR A 55 -6.13 12.08 -19.00
CA TYR A 55 -7.51 12.09 -18.51
C TYR A 55 -7.79 13.10 -17.40
N VAL A 56 -6.76 13.73 -16.84
CA VAL A 56 -6.91 14.66 -15.72
C VAL A 56 -6.68 16.09 -16.20
N GLN A 57 -7.55 17.00 -15.80
CA GLN A 57 -7.41 18.42 -16.11
C GLN A 57 -6.18 19.00 -15.41
N ASP A 58 -5.49 19.91 -16.07
CA ASP A 58 -4.36 20.64 -15.48
C ASP A 58 -4.87 21.75 -14.54
N ALA A 59 -5.34 21.31 -13.36
CA ALA A 59 -5.81 22.18 -12.30
C ALA A 59 -5.44 21.60 -10.91
N PRO A 60 -5.11 22.45 -9.93
CA PRO A 60 -4.63 22.01 -8.61
C PRO A 60 -5.61 21.13 -7.83
N ASP A 61 -6.90 21.27 -8.10
CA ASP A 61 -8.01 20.54 -7.48
C ASP A 61 -8.66 19.50 -8.40
N ALA A 62 -8.04 19.21 -9.55
CA ALA A 62 -8.53 18.22 -10.50
C ALA A 62 -8.64 16.84 -9.85
N LEU A 63 -9.74 16.16 -10.17
CA LEU A 63 -9.96 14.79 -9.71
C LEU A 63 -9.12 13.82 -10.55
N MET A 64 -8.30 13.00 -9.88
CA MET A 64 -7.50 11.97 -10.53
C MET A 64 -8.37 10.98 -11.32
N PHE A 65 -9.55 10.65 -10.82
CA PHE A 65 -10.52 9.78 -11.48
C PHE A 65 -11.85 10.51 -11.58
N PRO A 66 -12.03 11.35 -12.61
CA PRO A 66 -13.28 12.08 -12.79
C PRO A 66 -14.39 11.17 -13.35
N GLY A 67 -15.62 11.48 -12.98
CA GLY A 67 -16.79 10.95 -13.64
C GLY A 67 -16.98 11.57 -15.04
N VAL A 68 -17.97 11.09 -15.81
CA VAL A 68 -18.21 11.52 -17.21
C VAL A 68 -18.41 13.04 -17.34
N LYS A 69 -19.00 13.66 -16.32
CA LYS A 69 -19.31 15.11 -16.31
C LYS A 69 -18.25 15.92 -15.55
N GLY A 70 -17.04 15.37 -15.35
CA GLY A 70 -15.97 16.04 -14.63
C GLY A 70 -16.09 15.99 -13.09
N GLY A 71 -17.23 15.61 -12.55
CA GLY A 71 -17.45 15.47 -11.10
C GLY A 71 -16.91 14.15 -10.55
N PRO A 72 -17.15 13.87 -9.24
CA PRO A 72 -16.70 12.65 -8.60
C PRO A 72 -17.21 11.38 -9.28
N LEU A 73 -16.33 10.40 -9.46
CA LEU A 73 -16.69 9.10 -10.01
C LEU A 73 -17.58 8.34 -9.00
N ARG A 74 -18.81 8.02 -9.41
CA ARG A 74 -19.73 7.19 -8.61
C ARG A 74 -19.60 5.72 -8.98
N ARG A 75 -19.90 4.84 -8.02
CA ARG A 75 -19.85 3.38 -8.21
C ARG A 75 -20.65 2.90 -9.43
N SER A 76 -21.87 3.42 -9.63
CA SER A 76 -22.69 3.07 -10.79
C SER A 76 -22.02 3.48 -12.10
N GLY A 77 -21.48 4.71 -12.17
CA GLY A 77 -20.77 5.20 -13.35
C GLY A 77 -19.49 4.39 -13.65
N PHE A 78 -18.75 3.98 -12.62
CA PHE A 78 -17.61 3.11 -12.78
C PHE A 78 -18.01 1.76 -13.39
N ASN A 79 -18.95 1.05 -12.76
CA ASN A 79 -19.38 -0.27 -13.21
C ASN A 79 -19.89 -0.27 -14.66
N THR A 80 -20.68 0.76 -15.04
CA THR A 80 -21.22 0.88 -16.40
C THR A 80 -20.11 1.13 -17.42
N ARG A 81 -19.15 2.00 -17.11
CA ARG A 81 -18.08 2.37 -18.04
C ARG A 81 -17.03 1.29 -18.23
N THR A 82 -16.68 0.61 -17.16
CA THR A 82 -15.67 -0.45 -17.18
C THR A 82 -16.28 -1.81 -17.57
N ARG A 83 -17.60 -1.93 -17.60
CA ARG A 83 -18.27 -3.22 -17.74
C ARG A 83 -17.74 -4.23 -16.72
N TRP A 84 -17.49 -3.76 -15.49
CA TRP A 84 -16.78 -4.51 -14.46
C TRP A 84 -17.25 -5.95 -14.33
N VAL A 85 -18.55 -6.18 -14.27
CA VAL A 85 -19.16 -7.51 -14.11
C VAL A 85 -18.80 -8.44 -15.27
N ASP A 86 -18.85 -7.93 -16.50
CA ASP A 86 -18.53 -8.73 -17.70
C ASP A 86 -17.03 -9.04 -17.75
N VAL A 87 -16.19 -8.02 -17.52
CA VAL A 87 -14.73 -8.17 -17.55
C VAL A 87 -14.25 -9.19 -16.52
N VAL A 88 -14.71 -9.14 -15.27
CA VAL A 88 -14.26 -10.11 -14.24
C VAL A 88 -14.78 -11.51 -14.53
N LYS A 89 -15.92 -11.64 -15.20
CA LYS A 89 -16.44 -12.94 -15.68
C LYS A 89 -15.56 -13.50 -16.81
N GLU A 90 -15.20 -12.67 -17.79
CA GLU A 90 -14.29 -13.02 -18.90
C GLU A 90 -12.90 -13.43 -18.38
N MET A 91 -12.41 -12.79 -17.30
CA MET A 91 -11.18 -13.14 -16.60
C MET A 91 -11.25 -14.44 -15.78
N GLY A 92 -12.39 -15.11 -15.71
CA GLY A 92 -12.56 -16.33 -14.92
C GLY A 92 -12.76 -16.09 -13.41
N THR A 93 -13.03 -14.85 -13.00
CA THR A 93 -13.24 -14.46 -11.60
C THR A 93 -14.64 -13.87 -11.38
N PRO A 94 -15.73 -14.60 -11.73
CA PRO A 94 -17.08 -14.08 -11.57
C PRO A 94 -17.36 -13.77 -10.09
N GLY A 95 -17.99 -12.63 -9.83
CA GLY A 95 -18.30 -12.19 -8.46
C GLY A 95 -17.20 -11.36 -7.78
N LEU A 96 -16.05 -11.15 -8.43
CA LEU A 96 -15.02 -10.24 -7.90
C LEU A 96 -15.58 -8.80 -7.83
N HIS A 97 -15.61 -8.22 -6.65
CA HIS A 97 -16.00 -6.83 -6.45
C HIS A 97 -14.79 -5.91 -6.50
N PHE A 98 -14.97 -4.66 -6.91
CA PHE A 98 -13.89 -3.67 -6.93
C PHE A 98 -13.22 -3.51 -5.54
N HIS A 99 -13.98 -3.68 -4.45
CA HIS A 99 -13.45 -3.64 -3.10
C HIS A 99 -12.48 -4.78 -2.78
N ASP A 100 -12.60 -5.92 -3.47
CA ASP A 100 -11.74 -7.08 -3.24
C ASP A 100 -10.30 -6.80 -3.69
N LEU A 101 -10.08 -5.85 -4.61
CA LEU A 101 -8.75 -5.34 -4.94
C LEU A 101 -8.03 -4.74 -3.72
N ARG A 102 -8.78 -4.17 -2.76
CA ARG A 102 -8.21 -3.74 -1.48
C ARG A 102 -7.72 -4.92 -0.65
N HIS A 103 -8.46 -6.02 -0.65
CA HIS A 103 -8.02 -7.25 0.02
C HIS A 103 -6.76 -7.80 -0.63
N THR A 104 -6.69 -7.85 -1.95
CA THR A 104 -5.49 -8.25 -2.70
C THR A 104 -4.29 -7.38 -2.35
N GLY A 105 -4.46 -6.06 -2.32
CA GLY A 105 -3.40 -5.12 -1.92
C GLY A 105 -2.92 -5.32 -0.47
N ASN A 106 -3.81 -5.72 0.44
CA ASN A 106 -3.46 -6.07 1.82
C ASN A 106 -2.65 -7.37 1.88
N MET A 107 -3.05 -8.39 1.10
CA MET A 107 -2.32 -9.66 1.01
C MET A 107 -0.91 -9.44 0.52
N LEU A 108 -0.73 -8.74 -0.61
CA LEU A 108 0.59 -8.40 -1.15
C LEU A 108 1.45 -7.63 -0.15
N ALA A 109 0.85 -6.70 0.61
CA ALA A 109 1.58 -5.97 1.64
C ALA A 109 1.96 -6.86 2.83
N ALA A 110 1.12 -7.81 3.23
CA ALA A 110 1.43 -8.77 4.28
C ALA A 110 2.54 -9.74 3.84
N GLU A 111 2.49 -10.23 2.60
CA GLU A 111 3.51 -11.11 2.02
C GLU A 111 4.89 -10.46 1.89
N SER A 112 4.96 -9.13 1.86
CA SER A 112 6.24 -8.39 1.90
C SER A 112 6.95 -8.41 3.25
N GLY A 113 6.40 -9.08 4.27
CA GLY A 113 6.94 -9.10 5.62
C GLY A 113 6.61 -7.87 6.47
N ALA A 114 5.74 -6.97 5.98
CA ALA A 114 5.36 -5.78 6.74
C ALA A 114 4.67 -6.14 8.07
N GLY A 115 5.07 -5.46 9.14
CA GLY A 115 4.48 -5.64 10.46
C GLY A 115 3.01 -5.19 10.53
N LEU A 116 2.29 -5.68 11.54
CA LEU A 116 0.86 -5.36 11.74
C LEU A 116 0.60 -3.84 11.76
N LYS A 117 1.46 -3.07 12.43
CA LYS A 117 1.33 -1.61 12.52
C LYS A 117 1.50 -0.95 11.15
N ASP A 118 2.42 -1.43 10.33
CA ASP A 118 2.66 -0.90 8.98
C ASP A 118 1.50 -1.22 8.04
N LEU A 119 0.95 -2.43 8.14
CA LEU A 119 -0.28 -2.81 7.43
C LEU A 119 -1.45 -1.90 7.82
N MET A 120 -1.66 -1.68 9.12
CA MET A 120 -2.71 -0.79 9.61
C MET A 120 -2.51 0.65 9.10
N ALA A 121 -1.30 1.18 9.18
CA ALA A 121 -0.98 2.52 8.70
C ALA A 121 -1.21 2.65 7.19
N ARG A 122 -0.73 1.70 6.39
CA ARG A 122 -0.92 1.69 4.95
C ARG A 122 -2.39 1.61 4.54
N MET A 123 -3.18 0.79 5.23
CA MET A 123 -4.59 0.54 4.90
C MET A 123 -5.56 1.51 5.54
N GLY A 124 -5.11 2.27 6.53
CA GLY A 124 -5.96 3.18 7.29
C GLY A 124 -6.95 2.42 8.17
N HIS A 125 -6.52 1.33 8.78
CA HIS A 125 -7.32 0.58 9.75
C HIS A 125 -7.06 1.11 11.17
N ASP A 126 -8.11 1.53 11.86
CA ASP A 126 -8.07 1.89 13.29
C ASP A 126 -8.21 0.67 14.20
N ASN A 127 -8.68 -0.46 13.65
CA ASN A 127 -8.93 -1.70 14.37
C ASN A 127 -7.90 -2.76 13.99
N VAL A 128 -7.17 -3.23 15.00
CA VAL A 128 -6.18 -4.32 14.89
C VAL A 128 -6.80 -5.58 14.28
N ARG A 129 -8.03 -5.94 14.69
CA ARG A 129 -8.73 -7.13 14.20
C ARG A 129 -8.88 -7.16 12.68
N ALA A 130 -9.13 -6.00 12.07
CA ALA A 130 -9.25 -5.89 10.62
C ALA A 130 -7.92 -6.14 9.88
N ALA A 131 -6.78 -5.88 10.51
CA ALA A 131 -5.47 -6.11 9.93
C ALA A 131 -4.93 -7.52 10.23
N MET A 132 -5.31 -8.12 11.37
CA MET A 132 -4.89 -9.48 11.75
C MET A 132 -5.33 -10.55 10.76
N ILE A 133 -6.46 -10.36 10.06
CA ILE A 133 -6.96 -11.30 9.03
C ILE A 133 -5.88 -11.56 7.98
N TYR A 134 -5.08 -10.55 7.63
CA TYR A 134 -4.04 -10.67 6.59
C TYR A 134 -2.74 -11.29 7.13
N GLN A 135 -2.45 -11.15 8.42
CA GLN A 135 -1.25 -11.77 9.01
C GLN A 135 -1.35 -13.29 9.08
N HIS A 136 -2.56 -13.82 9.34
CA HIS A 136 -2.77 -15.28 9.36
C HIS A 136 -2.67 -15.93 7.97
N ALA A 137 -2.76 -15.15 6.90
CA ALA A 137 -2.67 -15.66 5.54
C ALA A 137 -1.22 -15.88 5.07
N VAL A 138 -0.23 -15.30 5.76
CA VAL A 138 1.19 -15.46 5.42
C VAL A 138 1.69 -16.78 6.02
N ARG A 139 1.71 -17.84 5.19
CA ARG A 139 2.32 -19.12 5.55
C ARG A 139 3.85 -19.00 5.47
N GLY A 140 4.56 -19.54 6.47
CA GLY A 140 6.04 -19.57 6.48
C GLY A 140 6.71 -18.37 7.16
N ALA A 141 5.97 -17.58 7.93
CA ALA A 141 6.54 -16.46 8.67
C ALA A 141 7.69 -16.90 9.60
N ASP A 142 7.61 -18.08 10.22
CA ASP A 142 8.66 -18.60 11.09
C ASP A 142 9.98 -18.85 10.34
N LYS A 143 9.91 -19.44 9.12
CA LYS A 143 11.10 -19.61 8.28
C LYS A 143 11.72 -18.26 7.90
N THR A 144 10.90 -17.29 7.51
CA THR A 144 11.38 -15.94 7.15
C THR A 144 12.05 -15.25 8.33
N ILE A 145 11.49 -15.39 9.54
CA ILE A 145 12.07 -14.87 10.77
C ILE A 145 13.41 -15.55 11.07
N THR A 146 13.47 -16.87 10.96
CA THR A 146 14.69 -17.66 11.20
C THR A 146 15.78 -17.27 10.19
N ASP A 147 15.46 -17.18 8.92
CA ASP A 147 16.41 -16.77 7.87
C ASP A 147 16.93 -15.35 8.11
N ALA A 148 16.07 -14.42 8.53
CA ALA A 148 16.46 -13.05 8.85
C ALA A 148 17.38 -12.98 10.09
N ILE A 149 17.12 -13.78 11.12
CA ILE A 149 17.96 -13.89 12.31
C ILE A 149 19.33 -14.47 11.93
N ASN A 150 19.36 -15.54 11.16
CA ASN A 150 20.60 -16.15 10.70
C ASN A 150 21.47 -15.14 9.94
N LYS A 151 20.87 -14.41 9.00
CA LYS A 151 21.56 -13.35 8.25
C LYS A 151 22.16 -12.29 9.17
N GLN A 152 21.42 -11.83 10.18
CA GLN A 152 21.91 -10.84 11.14
C GLN A 152 23.06 -11.36 12.00
N LEU A 153 23.04 -12.64 12.37
CA LEU A 153 24.11 -13.25 13.12
C LEU A 153 25.37 -13.41 12.27
N GLU A 154 25.24 -13.87 11.02
CA GLU A 154 26.36 -13.98 10.08
C GLU A 154 27.04 -12.64 9.79
N GLU A 155 26.25 -11.55 9.65
CA GLU A 155 26.76 -10.19 9.46
C GLU A 155 27.54 -9.69 10.68
N ARG A 156 27.12 -10.06 11.92
CA ARG A 156 27.82 -9.67 13.16
C ARG A 156 29.10 -10.44 13.37
N ASP A 157 29.13 -11.74 13.11
CA ASP A 157 30.31 -12.59 13.21
C ASP A 157 31.36 -12.20 12.15
N GLY A 158 30.97 -11.67 11.00
CA GLY A 158 31.86 -11.15 9.97
C GLY A 158 32.52 -9.83 10.35
N ASP A 159 31.89 -8.99 11.15
CA ASP A 159 32.38 -7.69 11.59
C ASP A 159 33.36 -7.82 12.80
N GLU A 160 33.21 -8.87 13.64
CA GLU A 160 34.09 -9.15 14.75
C GLU A 160 35.46 -9.80 14.34
N SER A 161 35.56 -10.32 13.11
CA SER A 161 36.78 -10.98 12.65
C SER A 161 37.90 -10.01 12.18
N ASP A 162 37.63 -8.71 12.10
CA ASP A 162 38.65 -7.68 11.77
C ASP A 162 39.16 -6.86 12.99
N GLY A 163 38.83 -7.30 14.19
CA GLY A 163 39.23 -6.72 15.46
C GLY A 163 40.45 -7.40 16.03
N THR A 164 41.63 -6.90 15.73
CA THR A 164 42.98 -7.03 16.34
C THR A 164 43.04 -7.89 17.61
N ALA A 165 43.67 -9.04 17.52
CA ALA A 165 44.14 -9.80 18.66
C ALA A 165 45.08 -8.93 19.53
N GLY A 166 44.52 -8.43 20.64
CA GLY A 166 45.31 -7.72 21.65
C GLY A 166 46.33 -8.67 22.26
N VAL A 167 47.61 -8.44 21.96
CA VAL A 167 48.74 -9.13 22.56
C VAL A 167 48.81 -8.80 24.05
N LEU A 168 48.48 -9.78 24.90
CA LEU A 168 48.75 -9.72 26.34
C LEU A 168 50.26 -9.78 26.54
N VAL A 169 50.87 -8.66 26.97
CA VAL A 169 52.25 -8.61 27.45
C VAL A 169 52.26 -9.05 28.93
N PRO A 170 52.99 -10.10 29.32
CA PRO A 170 53.09 -10.46 30.72
C PRO A 170 53.91 -9.44 31.46
N ALA A 171 53.41 -8.92 32.59
CA ALA A 171 54.16 -8.09 33.54
C ALA A 171 55.19 -8.96 34.26
N GLY A 172 56.48 -8.57 34.18
CA GLY A 172 57.57 -9.08 34.98
C GLY A 172 57.66 -8.39 36.33
#